data_063c644c33f5d0c062c8d94ab3aed1c1
#
_entry.id   063c644c33f5d0c062c8d94ab3aed1c1
#
_cell.length_a   1.000
_cell.length_b   1.000
_cell.length_c   1.000
_cell.angle_alpha   90.00
_cell.angle_beta   90.00
_cell.angle_gamma   90.00
#
_symmetry.space_group_name_H-M   'P 1'
#
loop_
_entity.id
_entity.type
_entity.pdbx_description
1 polymer ?
#
loop_
_entity_poly.entity_id
_entity_poly.type
_entity_poly.pdbx_seq_one_letter_code
_entity_poly.pdbx_strand_id
1 'polypeptide(L)'
;MTRPHKGTKINHYKQHNPNSQFKEDKEKLTNTTNHHSKHRTPRQERRTQSRWLQHKDLVIGVSSSALLDLTESDHIYRSQGVQAYESYQTQHSHDPLKPGIAAPFISKLLTYNKILRKLDPNRGVEVIIASRNSPRTGLRAMNSLTALGLPIDKATFTSGKSPAPYLEAAYGVDLFLSANRDDVHEAARHDIPAGRIVQDNQVTPGSDPHPNELRVAFDFDGIIAGDSSERQFQQYLKTSPEAQEALTAYTQYEIDHANDPIEAGPLAGLLKGINNIQQTIESIQNGTCKTFNNMTDEEQQEILNDLRTTPTIRTYIVTARGTDTVERTLNTLDSHGIHIDEMTMLAGMDKTPALEVIKPDMFFDDQAKNLTPYSSVPSVHVPLGVCNPCINNDQVREVFNQHKTTRTND
;
A
#
# COMPACT_ATOMS: atom_id res chain seq x y z
N MET A 1 -6.08 13.83 87.14
CA MET A 1 -5.09 13.38 86.09
C MET A 1 -5.86 12.95 84.87
N THR A 2 -6.12 13.84 83.98
CA THR A 2 -6.57 13.51 82.62
C THR A 2 -6.44 14.72 81.73
N ARG A 3 -5.66 14.61 80.68
CA ARG A 3 -5.40 15.66 79.68
C ARG A 3 -6.55 15.74 78.67
N PRO A 4 -6.85 16.93 78.12
CA PRO A 4 -7.91 17.07 77.12
C PRO A 4 -7.43 16.86 75.70
N HIS A 5 -8.31 16.29 74.87
CA HIS A 5 -8.16 16.11 73.44
C HIS A 5 -8.25 17.44 72.65
N LYS A 6 -7.32 17.66 71.73
CA LYS A 6 -7.32 18.76 70.76
C LYS A 6 -8.24 18.40 69.57
N GLY A 7 -9.16 19.32 69.22
CA GLY A 7 -10.06 19.20 68.10
C GLY A 7 -9.35 19.41 66.76
N THR A 8 -9.68 18.55 65.81
CA THR A 8 -9.21 18.62 64.43
C THR A 8 -10.13 19.51 63.60
N LYS A 9 -9.56 20.50 62.94
CA LYS A 9 -10.26 21.38 62.01
C LYS A 9 -10.57 20.64 60.72
N ILE A 10 -11.87 20.64 60.34
CA ILE A 10 -12.34 20.16 59.06
C ILE A 10 -12.12 21.23 58.00
N ASN A 11 -11.28 20.96 56.99
CA ASN A 11 -11.12 21.80 55.83
C ASN A 11 -12.21 21.47 54.80
N HIS A 12 -13.05 22.43 54.46
CA HIS A 12 -13.98 22.37 53.35
C HIS A 12 -13.22 22.40 52.02
N TYR A 13 -13.19 21.26 51.29
CA TYR A 13 -12.81 21.24 49.89
C TYR A 13 -13.97 21.80 49.05
N LYS A 14 -13.76 22.90 48.36
CA LYS A 14 -14.63 23.41 47.32
C LYS A 14 -14.52 22.43 46.12
N GLN A 15 -15.65 21.82 45.75
CA GLN A 15 -15.77 21.06 44.51
C GLN A 15 -15.63 22.00 43.32
N HIS A 16 -14.57 21.86 42.54
CA HIS A 16 -14.44 22.44 41.22
C HIS A 16 -15.21 21.59 40.21
N ASN A 17 -16.12 22.22 39.49
CA ASN A 17 -16.90 21.64 38.41
C ASN A 17 -16.02 21.58 37.14
N PRO A 18 -15.73 20.37 36.55
CA PRO A 18 -14.83 20.25 35.43
C PRO A 18 -15.42 20.72 34.08
N ASN A 19 -16.67 21.18 34.06
CA ASN A 19 -17.35 21.56 32.80
C ASN A 19 -17.16 23.02 32.33
N SER A 20 -16.42 23.86 33.08
CA SER A 20 -16.19 25.24 32.67
C SER A 20 -14.90 25.46 31.86
N GLN A 21 -13.92 24.55 31.92
CA GLN A 21 -12.68 24.68 31.17
C GLN A 21 -12.79 24.15 29.72
N PHE A 22 -13.73 23.26 29.44
CA PHE A 22 -13.94 22.73 28.08
C PHE A 22 -14.66 23.69 27.10
N LYS A 23 -15.19 24.81 27.57
CA LYS A 23 -15.83 25.81 26.67
C LYS A 23 -14.89 26.90 26.20
N GLU A 24 -13.86 27.24 26.97
CA GLU A 24 -12.90 28.30 26.58
C GLU A 24 -11.84 27.82 25.57
N ASP A 25 -11.51 26.52 25.57
CA ASP A 25 -10.55 25.97 24.60
C ASP A 25 -11.16 25.72 23.20
N LYS A 26 -12.50 25.62 23.08
CA LYS A 26 -13.16 25.53 21.78
C LYS A 26 -13.27 26.85 21.03
N GLU A 27 -13.31 27.98 21.70
CA GLU A 27 -13.38 29.29 21.04
C GLU A 27 -12.01 29.83 20.61
N LYS A 28 -10.90 29.27 21.09
CA LYS A 28 -9.53 29.65 20.65
C LYS A 28 -9.04 28.87 19.43
N LEU A 29 -9.70 27.79 19.02
CA LEU A 29 -9.31 27.00 17.84
C LEU A 29 -10.01 27.44 16.54
N THR A 30 -10.96 28.38 16.58
CA THR A 30 -11.72 28.77 15.39
C THR A 30 -11.28 30.07 14.72
N ASN A 31 -10.20 30.72 15.22
CA ASN A 31 -9.71 31.98 14.63
C ASN A 31 -8.22 31.93 14.31
N THR A 32 -7.78 31.01 13.45
CA THR A 32 -6.48 31.16 12.81
C THR A 32 -6.52 30.55 11.41
N THR A 33 -6.49 31.47 10.45
CA THR A 33 -5.89 31.34 9.11
C THR A 33 -6.70 30.66 8.01
N ASN A 34 -7.43 31.48 7.27
CA ASN A 34 -7.56 31.39 5.82
C ASN A 34 -6.16 31.51 5.16
N HIS A 35 -5.48 30.40 4.99
CA HIS A 35 -4.41 30.25 4.00
C HIS A 35 -4.81 29.12 3.06
N HIS A 36 -4.90 29.42 1.77
CA HIS A 36 -5.03 28.47 0.69
C HIS A 36 -3.88 27.44 0.75
N SER A 37 -3.98 26.45 1.63
CA SER A 37 -3.12 25.28 1.59
C SER A 37 -3.59 24.41 0.44
N LYS A 38 -2.81 24.32 -0.63
CA LYS A 38 -2.97 23.27 -1.63
C LYS A 38 -3.05 21.94 -0.87
N HIS A 39 -4.21 21.29 -0.89
CA HIS A 39 -4.42 20.01 -0.21
C HIS A 39 -3.39 19.00 -0.75
N ARG A 40 -2.41 18.67 0.09
CA ARG A 40 -1.43 17.64 -0.21
C ARG A 40 -2.08 16.28 -0.03
N THR A 41 -1.76 15.34 -0.91
CA THR A 41 -2.19 13.95 -0.71
C THR A 41 -1.53 13.36 0.55
N PRO A 42 -2.15 12.37 1.22
CA PRO A 42 -1.53 11.69 2.36
C PRO A 42 -0.10 11.20 2.10
N ARG A 43 0.17 10.77 0.85
CA ARG A 43 1.52 10.43 0.38
C ARG A 43 2.48 11.63 0.43
N GLN A 44 2.05 12.80 -0.04
CA GLN A 44 2.87 14.01 -0.04
C GLN A 44 3.14 14.51 1.38
N GLU A 45 2.17 14.39 2.29
CA GLU A 45 2.34 14.76 3.69
C GLU A 45 3.33 13.84 4.41
N ARG A 46 3.23 12.52 4.23
CA ARG A 46 4.19 11.56 4.77
C ARG A 46 5.61 11.82 4.26
N ARG A 47 5.78 12.09 2.98
CA ARG A 47 7.11 12.37 2.39
C ARG A 47 7.71 13.70 2.81
N THR A 48 6.90 14.70 3.20
CA THR A 48 7.43 15.98 3.70
C THR A 48 8.14 15.83 5.04
N GLN A 49 7.86 14.79 5.81
CA GLN A 49 8.52 14.53 7.09
C GLN A 49 9.95 14.01 6.94
N SER A 50 10.27 13.36 5.83
CA SER A 50 11.61 12.84 5.58
C SER A 50 12.20 13.42 4.30
N ARG A 51 13.14 14.37 4.45
CA ARG A 51 13.72 15.13 3.34
C ARG A 51 14.33 14.25 2.24
N TRP A 52 14.96 13.14 2.58
CA TRP A 52 15.60 12.24 1.61
C TRP A 52 14.60 11.38 0.81
N LEU A 53 13.36 11.21 1.31
CA LEU A 53 12.29 10.49 0.62
C LEU A 53 11.49 11.36 -0.35
N GLN A 54 11.61 12.70 -0.26
CA GLN A 54 10.80 13.64 -1.05
C GLN A 54 10.96 13.45 -2.55
N HIS A 55 12.13 12.98 -2.98
CA HIS A 55 12.47 12.81 -4.40
C HIS A 55 12.38 11.35 -4.87
N LYS A 56 12.07 10.38 -4.00
CA LYS A 56 11.93 8.99 -4.42
C LYS A 56 10.67 8.79 -5.27
N ASP A 57 10.80 8.00 -6.31
CA ASP A 57 9.67 7.66 -7.18
C ASP A 57 8.70 6.73 -6.45
N LEU A 58 9.23 5.73 -5.74
CA LEU A 58 8.46 4.80 -4.91
C LEU A 58 9.19 4.48 -3.60
N VAL A 59 8.44 4.31 -2.52
CA VAL A 59 8.92 3.80 -1.23
C VAL A 59 8.06 2.62 -0.80
N ILE A 60 8.64 1.43 -0.73
CA ILE A 60 7.93 0.19 -0.43
C ILE A 60 8.46 -0.42 0.85
N GLY A 61 7.57 -0.60 1.83
CA GLY A 61 7.83 -1.46 2.97
C GLY A 61 7.49 -2.91 2.63
N VAL A 62 8.33 -3.86 3.02
CA VAL A 62 8.05 -5.28 2.81
C VAL A 62 8.45 -6.10 4.03
N SER A 63 7.58 -7.02 4.45
CA SER A 63 7.95 -7.95 5.53
C SER A 63 8.92 -9.01 5.05
N SER A 64 9.74 -9.53 5.97
CA SER A 64 10.64 -10.66 5.64
C SER A 64 9.87 -11.88 5.10
N SER A 65 8.67 -12.15 5.63
CA SER A 65 7.81 -13.27 5.20
C SER A 65 7.12 -13.07 3.85
N ALA A 66 7.06 -11.85 3.35
CA ALA A 66 6.57 -11.56 2.00
C ALA A 66 7.68 -11.72 0.95
N LEU A 67 8.90 -11.30 1.32
CA LEU A 67 10.05 -11.25 0.41
C LEU A 67 10.87 -12.55 0.39
N LEU A 68 10.86 -13.33 1.47
CA LEU A 68 11.64 -14.55 1.65
C LEU A 68 10.71 -15.71 2.03
N ASP A 69 11.05 -16.93 1.58
CA ASP A 69 10.36 -18.15 1.98
C ASP A 69 10.76 -18.54 3.41
N LEU A 70 9.85 -18.30 4.33
CA LEU A 70 9.99 -18.63 5.75
C LEU A 70 9.18 -19.87 6.16
N THR A 71 8.69 -20.66 5.23
CA THR A 71 7.76 -21.79 5.49
C THR A 71 8.29 -22.75 6.56
N GLU A 72 9.57 -23.13 6.46
CA GLU A 72 10.21 -24.02 7.45
C GLU A 72 10.36 -23.34 8.82
N SER A 73 10.80 -22.11 8.84
CA SER A 73 10.97 -21.31 10.05
C SER A 73 9.62 -21.07 10.76
N ASP A 74 8.57 -20.80 10.00
CA ASP A 74 7.21 -20.61 10.53
C ASP A 74 6.62 -21.90 11.09
N HIS A 75 6.94 -23.04 10.48
CA HIS A 75 6.57 -24.35 11.02
C HIS A 75 7.22 -24.59 12.39
N ILE A 76 8.50 -24.28 12.54
CA ILE A 76 9.21 -24.39 13.82
C ILE A 76 8.57 -23.44 14.86
N TYR A 77 8.30 -22.21 14.49
CA TYR A 77 7.63 -21.24 15.37
C TYR A 77 6.27 -21.75 15.88
N ARG A 78 5.44 -22.28 14.98
CA ARG A 78 4.09 -22.76 15.32
C ARG A 78 4.10 -24.03 16.15
N SER A 79 5.05 -24.94 15.91
CA SER A 79 5.11 -26.25 16.57
C SER A 79 5.92 -26.25 17.87
N GLN A 80 6.94 -25.40 17.98
CA GLN A 80 7.93 -25.43 19.08
C GLN A 80 8.09 -24.10 19.80
N GLY A 81 7.45 -23.03 19.31
CA GLY A 81 7.42 -21.71 19.94
C GLY A 81 8.62 -20.82 19.59
N VAL A 82 8.61 -19.63 20.21
CA VAL A 82 9.53 -18.54 19.87
C VAL A 82 11.01 -18.88 20.15
N GLN A 83 11.31 -19.59 21.23
CA GLN A 83 12.70 -19.92 21.59
C GLN A 83 13.35 -20.87 20.58
N ALA A 84 12.60 -21.89 20.12
CA ALA A 84 13.06 -22.81 19.09
C ALA A 84 13.29 -22.07 17.75
N TYR A 85 12.36 -21.18 17.39
CA TYR A 85 12.50 -20.32 16.21
C TYR A 85 13.75 -19.43 16.29
N GLU A 86 13.99 -18.75 17.40
CA GLU A 86 15.16 -17.89 17.57
C GLU A 86 16.48 -18.70 17.50
N SER A 87 16.51 -19.87 18.12
CA SER A 87 17.67 -20.78 18.04
C SER A 87 17.92 -21.24 16.62
N TYR A 88 16.87 -21.67 15.93
CA TYR A 88 16.95 -22.10 14.53
C TYR A 88 17.47 -20.99 13.62
N GLN A 89 16.87 -19.78 13.68
CA GLN A 89 17.30 -18.64 12.85
C GLN A 89 18.74 -18.22 13.15
N THR A 90 19.17 -18.30 14.39
CA THR A 90 20.54 -17.96 14.78
C THR A 90 21.54 -18.99 14.27
N GLN A 91 21.24 -20.28 14.37
CA GLN A 91 22.10 -21.37 13.86
C GLN A 91 22.25 -21.30 12.33
N HIS A 92 21.15 -20.97 11.64
CA HIS A 92 21.09 -20.85 10.17
C HIS A 92 21.30 -19.43 9.65
N SER A 93 21.91 -18.53 10.44
CA SER A 93 22.05 -17.11 10.08
C SER A 93 22.79 -16.86 8.78
N HIS A 94 23.69 -17.78 8.38
CA HIS A 94 24.47 -17.74 7.14
C HIS A 94 23.89 -18.62 6.02
N ASP A 95 22.81 -19.35 6.28
CA ASP A 95 22.15 -20.18 5.28
C ASP A 95 21.04 -19.36 4.59
N PRO A 96 21.22 -18.93 3.32
CA PRO A 96 20.27 -18.06 2.65
C PRO A 96 18.87 -18.70 2.52
N LEU A 97 17.86 -17.91 2.78
CA LEU A 97 16.46 -18.25 2.49
C LEU A 97 16.20 -18.14 0.99
N LYS A 98 15.27 -18.93 0.49
CA LYS A 98 14.79 -18.82 -0.89
C LYS A 98 13.96 -17.53 -1.07
N PRO A 99 13.82 -17.03 -2.32
CA PRO A 99 12.95 -15.91 -2.60
C PRO A 99 11.50 -16.26 -2.30
N GLY A 100 10.76 -15.32 -1.69
CA GLY A 100 9.32 -15.39 -1.44
C GLY A 100 8.49 -14.91 -2.63
N ILE A 101 7.18 -14.82 -2.44
CA ILE A 101 6.22 -14.46 -3.50
C ILE A 101 6.46 -13.02 -4.01
N ALA A 102 6.81 -12.07 -3.13
CA ALA A 102 7.05 -10.69 -3.55
C ALA A 102 8.43 -10.46 -4.18
N ALA A 103 9.34 -11.43 -4.13
CA ALA A 103 10.73 -11.22 -4.54
C ALA A 103 10.88 -10.86 -6.04
N PRO A 104 10.19 -11.49 -7.00
CA PRO A 104 10.29 -11.10 -8.41
C PRO A 104 9.82 -9.65 -8.64
N PHE A 105 8.67 -9.28 -8.08
CA PHE A 105 8.12 -7.92 -8.17
C PHE A 105 9.09 -6.87 -7.61
N ILE A 106 9.61 -7.09 -6.41
CA ILE A 106 10.56 -6.17 -5.75
C ILE A 106 11.90 -6.11 -6.51
N SER A 107 12.41 -7.25 -6.97
CA SER A 107 13.64 -7.32 -7.74
C SER A 107 13.56 -6.49 -9.01
N LYS A 108 12.47 -6.66 -9.78
CA LYS A 108 12.23 -5.89 -11.02
C LYS A 108 12.13 -4.40 -10.74
N LEU A 109 11.38 -3.98 -9.72
CA LEU A 109 11.29 -2.57 -9.33
C LEU A 109 12.66 -1.96 -8.98
N LEU A 110 13.51 -2.70 -8.31
CA LEU A 110 14.86 -2.22 -7.94
C LEU A 110 15.79 -2.07 -9.16
N THR A 111 15.54 -2.77 -10.27
CA THR A 111 16.38 -2.64 -11.47
C THR A 111 16.33 -1.25 -12.08
N TYR A 112 15.19 -0.55 -11.96
CA TYR A 112 15.03 0.82 -12.50
C TYR A 112 15.98 1.82 -11.84
N ASN A 113 16.49 1.54 -10.64
CA ASN A 113 17.45 2.39 -9.94
C ASN A 113 18.75 2.60 -10.74
N LYS A 114 19.12 1.66 -11.63
CA LYS A 114 20.29 1.81 -12.52
C LYS A 114 20.16 3.05 -13.41
N ILE A 115 18.95 3.31 -13.88
CA ILE A 115 18.62 4.43 -14.77
C ILE A 115 18.27 5.68 -13.96
N LEU A 116 17.32 5.55 -13.01
CA LEU A 116 16.77 6.69 -12.29
C LEU A 116 17.84 7.46 -11.51
N ARG A 117 18.77 6.75 -10.86
CA ARG A 117 19.84 7.37 -10.06
C ARG A 117 20.95 8.00 -10.90
N LYS A 118 21.13 7.57 -12.15
CA LYS A 118 22.02 8.25 -13.10
C LYS A 118 21.43 9.58 -13.57
N LEU A 119 20.09 9.64 -13.74
CA LEU A 119 19.39 10.89 -14.08
C LEU A 119 19.37 11.88 -12.91
N ASP A 120 19.08 11.39 -11.70
CA ASP A 120 19.11 12.15 -10.44
C ASP A 120 19.41 11.19 -9.29
N PRO A 121 20.54 11.35 -8.57
CA PRO A 121 20.91 10.49 -7.44
C PRO A 121 19.87 10.41 -6.32
N ASN A 122 18.98 11.39 -6.23
CA ASN A 122 17.91 11.41 -5.24
C ASN A 122 16.68 10.61 -5.66
N ARG A 123 16.48 10.33 -6.94
CA ARG A 123 15.36 9.52 -7.46
C ARG A 123 15.55 8.03 -7.19
N GLY A 124 14.53 7.27 -7.44
CA GLY A 124 14.54 5.80 -7.48
C GLY A 124 13.49 5.15 -6.60
N VAL A 125 13.49 3.83 -6.66
CA VAL A 125 12.69 2.94 -5.81
C VAL A 125 13.48 2.65 -4.53
N GLU A 126 12.84 2.89 -3.41
CA GLU A 126 13.37 2.57 -2.09
C GLU A 126 12.59 1.42 -1.48
N VAL A 127 13.29 0.41 -0.97
CA VAL A 127 12.67 -0.74 -0.31
C VAL A 127 13.17 -0.84 1.12
N ILE A 128 12.25 -1.05 2.07
CA ILE A 128 12.54 -1.14 3.49
C ILE A 128 12.03 -2.49 4.01
N ILE A 129 12.90 -3.26 4.68
CA ILE A 129 12.45 -4.44 5.42
C ILE A 129 11.78 -4.00 6.71
N ALA A 130 10.53 -4.40 6.89
CA ALA A 130 9.75 -4.13 8.11
C ALA A 130 9.26 -5.45 8.71
N SER A 131 9.87 -5.88 9.81
CA SER A 131 9.68 -7.23 10.33
C SER A 131 9.51 -7.24 11.85
N ARG A 132 8.65 -8.15 12.33
CA ARG A 132 8.50 -8.46 13.76
C ARG A 132 9.67 -9.28 14.33
N ASN A 133 10.60 -9.72 13.51
CA ASN A 133 11.80 -10.39 13.98
C ASN A 133 12.57 -9.52 14.98
N SER A 134 13.34 -10.17 15.86
CA SER A 134 14.36 -9.48 16.62
C SER A 134 15.54 -9.11 15.70
N PRO A 135 16.40 -8.13 16.06
CA PRO A 135 17.60 -7.84 15.26
C PRO A 135 18.48 -9.09 15.01
N ARG A 136 18.52 -10.00 15.98
CA ARG A 136 19.31 -11.25 15.86
C ARG A 136 18.70 -12.22 14.83
N THR A 137 17.40 -12.45 14.88
CA THR A 137 16.71 -13.33 13.92
C THR A 137 16.58 -12.68 12.54
N GLY A 138 16.54 -11.35 12.49
CA GLY A 138 16.57 -10.57 11.26
C GLY A 138 17.87 -10.65 10.49
N LEU A 139 18.99 -11.05 11.12
CA LEU A 139 20.29 -11.18 10.46
C LEU A 139 20.22 -12.19 9.31
N ARG A 140 19.56 -13.35 9.48
CA ARG A 140 19.38 -14.32 8.41
C ARG A 140 18.65 -13.72 7.20
N ALA A 141 17.61 -12.92 7.45
CA ALA A 141 16.90 -12.23 6.37
C ALA A 141 17.84 -11.28 5.62
N MET A 142 18.61 -10.45 6.31
CA MET A 142 19.55 -9.52 5.67
C MET A 142 20.64 -10.23 4.88
N ASN A 143 21.22 -11.31 5.42
CA ASN A 143 22.18 -12.14 4.69
C ASN A 143 21.56 -12.78 3.44
N SER A 144 20.29 -13.18 3.52
CA SER A 144 19.55 -13.73 2.38
C SER A 144 19.35 -12.71 1.27
N LEU A 145 19.02 -11.45 1.62
CA LEU A 145 18.87 -10.37 0.63
C LEU A 145 20.20 -10.13 -0.12
N THR A 146 21.31 -10.14 0.60
CA THR A 146 22.65 -10.03 0.00
C THR A 146 22.92 -11.19 -0.95
N ALA A 147 22.62 -12.42 -0.55
CA ALA A 147 22.81 -13.62 -1.37
C ALA A 147 21.90 -13.62 -2.62
N LEU A 148 20.72 -13.03 -2.54
CA LEU A 148 19.79 -12.86 -3.66
C LEU A 148 20.13 -11.65 -4.55
N GLY A 149 21.16 -10.88 -4.23
CA GLY A 149 21.55 -9.68 -4.98
C GLY A 149 20.52 -8.54 -4.89
N LEU A 150 19.72 -8.50 -3.83
CA LEU A 150 18.74 -7.43 -3.60
C LEU A 150 19.40 -6.29 -2.81
N PRO A 151 19.60 -5.09 -3.42
CA PRO A 151 20.29 -3.97 -2.79
C PRO A 151 19.35 -3.22 -1.83
N ILE A 152 18.94 -3.89 -0.75
CA ILE A 152 18.06 -3.33 0.31
C ILE A 152 18.94 -3.11 1.55
N ASP A 153 19.13 -1.86 1.91
CA ASP A 153 20.03 -1.43 2.99
C ASP A 153 19.27 -0.87 4.23
N LYS A 154 17.95 -0.80 4.16
CA LYS A 154 17.10 -0.28 5.23
C LYS A 154 16.22 -1.35 5.82
N ALA A 155 16.23 -1.45 7.16
CA ALA A 155 15.41 -2.41 7.86
C ALA A 155 14.95 -1.89 9.22
N THR A 156 13.77 -2.33 9.64
CA THR A 156 13.23 -2.16 10.98
C THR A 156 12.85 -3.54 11.54
N PHE A 157 13.48 -3.92 12.65
CA PHE A 157 13.21 -5.14 13.39
C PHE A 157 12.61 -4.79 14.74
N THR A 158 11.40 -5.26 15.04
CA THR A 158 10.59 -4.75 16.16
C THR A 158 10.39 -5.74 17.30
N SER A 159 11.03 -6.91 17.25
CA SER A 159 10.98 -7.92 18.34
C SER A 159 9.54 -8.24 18.78
N GLY A 160 8.69 -8.61 17.84
CA GLY A 160 7.29 -9.00 18.06
C GLY A 160 6.27 -7.87 17.96
N LYS A 161 6.68 -6.60 17.98
CA LYS A 161 5.77 -5.45 17.82
C LYS A 161 5.45 -5.20 16.34
N SER A 162 4.36 -4.45 16.09
CA SER A 162 4.05 -4.00 14.74
C SER A 162 5.10 -3.01 14.22
N PRO A 163 5.56 -3.12 12.95
CA PRO A 163 6.43 -2.14 12.33
C PRO A 163 5.68 -0.89 11.81
N ALA A 164 4.34 -0.87 11.81
CA ALA A 164 3.53 0.19 11.21
C ALA A 164 3.92 1.62 11.65
N PRO A 165 4.18 1.92 12.94
CA PRO A 165 4.59 3.26 13.36
C PRO A 165 5.88 3.75 12.68
N TYR A 166 6.81 2.84 12.37
CA TYR A 166 8.05 3.20 11.67
C TYR A 166 7.81 3.42 10.18
N LEU A 167 6.94 2.64 9.57
CA LEU A 167 6.58 2.78 8.16
C LEU A 167 5.95 4.14 7.89
N GLU A 168 5.10 4.64 8.80
CA GLU A 168 4.51 5.96 8.74
C GLU A 168 5.54 7.06 9.04
N ALA A 169 6.07 7.08 10.27
CA ALA A 169 6.82 8.21 10.79
C ALA A 169 8.24 8.33 10.21
N ALA A 170 8.93 7.19 9.96
CA ALA A 170 10.31 7.22 9.50
C ALA A 170 10.44 7.13 7.98
N TYR A 171 9.56 6.39 7.31
CA TYR A 171 9.76 6.03 5.91
C TYR A 171 8.70 6.58 4.95
N GLY A 172 7.50 6.91 5.39
CA GLY A 172 6.44 7.45 4.52
C GLY A 172 6.17 6.56 3.30
N VAL A 173 5.97 5.26 3.53
CA VAL A 173 5.83 4.26 2.48
C VAL A 173 4.59 4.47 1.61
N ASP A 174 4.70 4.16 0.32
CA ASP A 174 3.59 4.18 -0.63
C ASP A 174 2.80 2.87 -0.63
N LEU A 175 3.45 1.78 -0.22
CA LEU A 175 2.87 0.45 -0.09
C LEU A 175 3.61 -0.34 0.98
N PHE A 176 2.88 -1.06 1.82
CA PHE A 176 3.43 -2.08 2.71
C PHE A 176 2.91 -3.46 2.33
N LEU A 177 3.81 -4.40 2.04
CA LEU A 177 3.51 -5.79 1.73
C LEU A 177 3.89 -6.70 2.89
N SER A 178 2.95 -7.50 3.36
CA SER A 178 3.22 -8.49 4.40
C SER A 178 2.42 -9.77 4.17
N ALA A 179 2.98 -10.93 4.56
CA ALA A 179 2.22 -12.17 4.66
C ALA A 179 1.37 -12.21 5.97
N ASN A 180 1.68 -11.37 6.94
CA ASN A 180 0.98 -11.31 8.21
C ASN A 180 -0.21 -10.36 8.14
N ARG A 181 -1.42 -10.91 8.43
CA ARG A 181 -2.67 -10.17 8.41
C ARG A 181 -2.69 -9.01 9.41
N ASP A 182 -2.18 -9.24 10.62
CA ASP A 182 -2.23 -8.24 11.70
C ASP A 182 -1.32 -7.05 11.40
N ASP A 183 -0.19 -7.27 10.71
CA ASP A 183 0.68 -6.19 10.26
C ASP A 183 0.00 -5.29 9.23
N VAL A 184 -0.73 -5.92 8.29
CA VAL A 184 -1.45 -5.20 7.24
C VAL A 184 -2.61 -4.38 7.83
N HIS A 185 -3.36 -4.97 8.77
CA HIS A 185 -4.44 -4.26 9.46
C HIS A 185 -3.92 -3.09 10.31
N GLU A 186 -2.79 -3.30 10.99
CA GLU A 186 -2.20 -2.22 11.78
C GLU A 186 -1.65 -1.10 10.90
N ALA A 187 -1.03 -1.43 9.77
CA ALA A 187 -0.61 -0.44 8.79
C ALA A 187 -1.81 0.36 8.24
N ALA A 188 -2.92 -0.31 7.94
CA ALA A 188 -4.15 0.34 7.48
C ALA A 188 -4.73 1.31 8.53
N ARG A 189 -4.62 1.00 9.85
CA ARG A 189 -5.02 1.91 10.94
C ARG A 189 -4.15 3.17 11.02
N HIS A 190 -2.96 3.12 10.45
CA HIS A 190 -2.05 4.25 10.32
C HIS A 190 -2.14 4.92 8.94
N ASP A 191 -3.23 4.73 8.21
CA ASP A 191 -3.45 5.27 6.85
C ASP A 191 -2.34 4.90 5.85
N ILE A 192 -1.63 3.79 6.10
CA ILE A 192 -0.59 3.28 5.20
C ILE A 192 -1.26 2.33 4.22
N PRO A 193 -1.14 2.56 2.89
CA PRO A 193 -1.54 1.59 1.90
C PRO A 193 -0.83 0.26 2.15
N ALA A 194 -1.59 -0.80 2.41
CA ALA A 194 -1.01 -2.08 2.80
C ALA A 194 -1.77 -3.24 2.18
N GLY A 195 -1.04 -4.30 1.86
CA GLY A 195 -1.62 -5.50 1.29
C GLY A 195 -1.03 -6.78 1.87
N ARG A 196 -1.91 -7.76 2.09
CA ARG A 196 -1.53 -9.10 2.52
C ARG A 196 -1.26 -9.97 1.32
N ILE A 197 -0.05 -10.47 1.20
CA ILE A 197 0.30 -11.49 0.20
C ILE A 197 -0.46 -12.79 0.51
N VAL A 198 -1.18 -13.29 -0.47
CA VAL A 198 -1.90 -14.57 -0.38
C VAL A 198 -0.89 -15.69 -0.59
N GLN A 199 -0.72 -16.53 0.44
CA GLN A 199 0.23 -17.65 0.43
C GLN A 199 -0.43 -19.00 0.12
N ASP A 200 -1.76 -19.06 0.19
CA ASP A 200 -2.52 -20.31 0.02
C ASP A 200 -2.87 -20.60 -1.44
N ASN A 201 -2.28 -19.85 -2.38
CA ASN A 201 -2.44 -20.05 -3.82
C ASN A 201 -1.37 -21.01 -4.39
N GLN A 202 -1.50 -21.37 -5.68
CA GLN A 202 -0.57 -22.26 -6.38
C GLN A 202 0.69 -21.55 -6.90
N VAL A 203 0.98 -20.37 -6.39
CA VAL A 203 2.19 -19.61 -6.77
C VAL A 203 3.43 -20.31 -6.24
N THR A 204 4.36 -20.61 -7.13
CA THR A 204 5.69 -21.06 -6.74
C THR A 204 6.50 -19.85 -6.28
N PRO A 205 6.93 -19.79 -5.00
CA PRO A 205 7.73 -18.67 -4.52
C PRO A 205 8.97 -18.44 -5.38
N GLY A 206 9.21 -17.18 -5.75
CA GLY A 206 10.34 -16.80 -6.61
C GLY A 206 10.18 -17.12 -8.09
N SER A 207 9.03 -17.65 -8.53
CA SER A 207 8.74 -17.86 -9.95
C SER A 207 8.60 -16.52 -10.68
N ASP A 208 9.22 -16.41 -11.83
CA ASP A 208 9.16 -15.24 -12.71
C ASP A 208 8.87 -15.68 -14.15
N PRO A 209 7.58 -15.70 -14.55
CA PRO A 209 7.18 -16.11 -15.89
C PRO A 209 7.56 -15.11 -16.98
N HIS A 210 7.85 -13.85 -16.61
CA HIS A 210 8.14 -12.76 -17.56
C HIS A 210 9.37 -11.95 -17.10
N PRO A 211 10.60 -12.51 -17.16
CA PRO A 211 11.79 -11.86 -16.60
C PRO A 211 12.11 -10.50 -17.25
N ASN A 212 11.63 -10.27 -18.47
CA ASN A 212 11.87 -9.04 -19.22
C ASN A 212 10.72 -8.02 -19.11
N GLU A 213 9.67 -8.30 -18.33
CA GLU A 213 8.54 -7.41 -18.13
C GLU A 213 8.17 -7.34 -16.65
N LEU A 214 7.89 -6.14 -16.16
CA LEU A 214 7.22 -5.92 -14.89
C LEU A 214 5.73 -5.73 -15.18
N ARG A 215 4.92 -6.73 -14.85
CA ARG A 215 3.46 -6.73 -15.04
C ARG A 215 2.76 -6.50 -13.70
N VAL A 216 2.04 -5.40 -13.58
CA VAL A 216 1.31 -5.09 -12.34
C VAL A 216 -0.17 -4.90 -12.66
N ALA A 217 -1.00 -5.73 -12.05
CA ALA A 217 -2.45 -5.71 -12.25
C ALA A 217 -3.18 -5.21 -10.99
N PHE A 218 -4.24 -4.45 -11.20
CA PHE A 218 -5.04 -3.85 -10.15
C PHE A 218 -6.53 -4.08 -10.40
N ASP A 219 -7.30 -4.28 -9.34
CA ASP A 219 -8.71 -3.94 -9.39
C ASP A 219 -8.88 -2.42 -9.46
N PHE A 220 -10.05 -1.97 -9.85
CA PHE A 220 -10.35 -0.54 -9.94
C PHE A 220 -11.00 -0.01 -8.66
N ASP A 221 -12.19 -0.51 -8.30
CA ASP A 221 -12.95 -0.05 -7.13
C ASP A 221 -12.31 -0.52 -5.82
N GLY A 222 -12.14 0.39 -4.87
CA GLY A 222 -11.47 0.09 -3.60
C GLY A 222 -9.94 -0.01 -3.68
N ILE A 223 -9.34 0.03 -4.88
CA ILE A 223 -7.90 -0.09 -5.12
C ILE A 223 -7.32 1.18 -5.76
N ILE A 224 -7.65 1.45 -7.01
CA ILE A 224 -7.20 2.66 -7.73
C ILE A 224 -8.19 3.80 -7.51
N ALA A 225 -9.48 3.53 -7.63
CA ALA A 225 -10.55 4.38 -7.18
C ALA A 225 -10.92 4.06 -5.72
N GLY A 226 -11.52 5.01 -5.02
CA GLY A 226 -12.09 4.80 -3.69
C GLY A 226 -13.30 3.87 -3.71
N ASP A 227 -13.93 3.70 -2.56
CA ASP A 227 -15.03 2.74 -2.38
C ASP A 227 -16.44 3.36 -2.46
N SER A 228 -16.56 4.63 -2.92
CA SER A 228 -17.85 5.32 -3.00
C SER A 228 -18.83 4.63 -3.96
N SER A 229 -18.35 4.13 -5.10
CA SER A 229 -19.16 3.36 -6.04
C SER A 229 -19.65 2.04 -5.42
N GLU A 230 -18.79 1.29 -4.75
CA GLU A 230 -19.16 0.05 -4.06
C GLU A 230 -20.17 0.33 -2.93
N ARG A 231 -20.02 1.42 -2.17
CA ARG A 231 -21.01 1.83 -1.16
C ARG A 231 -22.39 2.09 -1.78
N GLN A 232 -22.41 2.73 -2.95
CA GLN A 232 -23.66 2.99 -3.66
C GLN A 232 -24.29 1.68 -4.11
N PHE A 233 -23.51 0.75 -4.67
CA PHE A 233 -24.00 -0.57 -5.04
C PHE A 233 -24.56 -1.34 -3.84
N GLN A 234 -23.87 -1.36 -2.71
CA GLN A 234 -24.34 -1.98 -1.47
C GLN A 234 -25.63 -1.35 -0.94
N GLN A 235 -25.83 -0.05 -1.19
CA GLN A 235 -27.09 0.62 -0.84
C GLN A 235 -28.23 0.13 -1.73
N TYR A 236 -28.02 0.02 -3.05
CA TYR A 236 -29.03 -0.53 -3.96
C TYR A 236 -29.39 -1.97 -3.62
N LEU A 237 -28.40 -2.83 -3.30
CA LEU A 237 -28.65 -4.20 -2.85
C LEU A 237 -29.55 -4.29 -1.61
N LYS A 238 -29.50 -3.31 -0.72
CA LYS A 238 -30.36 -3.27 0.49
C LYS A 238 -31.78 -2.76 0.22
N THR A 239 -31.96 -1.99 -0.83
CA THR A 239 -33.24 -1.31 -1.13
C THR A 239 -34.00 -1.94 -2.29
N SER A 240 -33.36 -2.71 -3.15
CA SER A 240 -33.97 -3.38 -4.28
C SER A 240 -34.44 -4.79 -3.90
N PRO A 241 -35.61 -5.24 -4.39
CA PRO A 241 -36.12 -6.58 -4.14
C PRO A 241 -35.25 -7.69 -4.74
N GLU A 242 -34.64 -7.43 -5.91
CA GLU A 242 -33.81 -8.37 -6.63
C GLU A 242 -32.42 -7.79 -6.92
N ALA A 243 -31.39 -8.65 -6.92
CA ALA A 243 -30.01 -8.25 -7.19
C ALA A 243 -29.84 -7.64 -8.60
N GLN A 244 -30.63 -8.11 -9.59
CA GLN A 244 -30.62 -7.59 -10.95
C GLN A 244 -31.12 -6.15 -11.04
N GLU A 245 -32.12 -5.79 -10.25
CA GLU A 245 -32.61 -4.40 -10.17
C GLU A 245 -31.56 -3.49 -9.51
N ALA A 246 -30.90 -3.96 -8.45
CA ALA A 246 -29.81 -3.25 -7.80
C ALA A 246 -28.64 -2.98 -8.79
N LEU A 247 -28.28 -3.99 -9.59
CA LEU A 247 -27.25 -3.84 -10.61
C LEU A 247 -27.65 -2.83 -11.69
N THR A 248 -28.90 -2.88 -12.15
CA THR A 248 -29.42 -1.93 -13.16
C THR A 248 -29.39 -0.50 -12.62
N ALA A 249 -29.85 -0.28 -11.38
CA ALA A 249 -29.83 1.02 -10.74
C ALA A 249 -28.39 1.53 -10.53
N TYR A 250 -27.48 0.66 -10.14
CA TYR A 250 -26.06 0.99 -10.02
C TYR A 250 -25.45 1.39 -11.37
N THR A 251 -25.67 0.60 -12.41
CA THR A 251 -25.17 0.91 -13.77
C THR A 251 -25.69 2.27 -14.24
N GLN A 252 -26.98 2.56 -14.04
CA GLN A 252 -27.53 3.86 -14.40
C GLN A 252 -26.89 5.00 -13.58
N TYR A 253 -26.69 4.79 -12.28
CA TYR A 253 -25.97 5.76 -11.42
C TYR A 253 -24.56 6.07 -11.95
N GLU A 254 -23.79 5.05 -12.34
CA GLU A 254 -22.44 5.22 -12.88
C GLU A 254 -22.45 5.98 -14.21
N ILE A 255 -23.44 5.75 -15.08
CA ILE A 255 -23.63 6.46 -16.33
C ILE A 255 -24.00 7.94 -16.06
N ASP A 256 -24.93 8.19 -15.17
CA ASP A 256 -25.38 9.55 -14.85
C ASP A 256 -24.27 10.40 -14.20
N HIS A 257 -23.28 9.74 -13.56
CA HIS A 257 -22.12 10.36 -12.91
C HIS A 257 -20.81 10.16 -13.70
N ALA A 258 -20.91 9.93 -15.03
CA ALA A 258 -19.72 9.69 -15.86
C ALA A 258 -18.68 10.82 -15.76
N ASN A 259 -19.14 12.07 -15.58
CA ASN A 259 -18.28 13.25 -15.45
C ASN A 259 -17.87 13.58 -14.00
N ASP A 260 -18.30 12.78 -13.02
CA ASP A 260 -17.97 12.95 -11.60
C ASP A 260 -16.91 11.90 -11.22
N PRO A 261 -15.59 12.26 -11.25
CA PRO A 261 -14.53 11.32 -10.91
C PRO A 261 -14.67 10.77 -9.49
N ILE A 262 -14.38 9.48 -9.33
CA ILE A 262 -14.34 8.83 -8.03
C ILE A 262 -13.06 9.27 -7.30
N GLU A 263 -13.10 9.40 -5.99
CA GLU A 263 -11.94 9.72 -5.16
C GLU A 263 -10.81 8.70 -5.35
N ALA A 264 -9.55 9.13 -5.11
CA ALA A 264 -8.40 8.24 -5.24
C ALA A 264 -8.45 7.10 -4.21
N GLY A 265 -8.22 5.90 -4.66
CA GLY A 265 -8.10 4.71 -3.84
C GLY A 265 -6.74 4.59 -3.15
N PRO A 266 -6.58 3.57 -2.30
CA PRO A 266 -5.37 3.40 -1.50
C PRO A 266 -4.10 3.21 -2.33
N LEU A 267 -4.18 2.55 -3.49
CA LEU A 267 -3.03 2.27 -4.35
C LEU A 267 -2.89 3.21 -5.56
N ALA A 268 -3.72 4.24 -5.68
CA ALA A 268 -3.56 5.27 -6.71
C ALA A 268 -2.16 5.90 -6.67
N GLY A 269 -1.60 6.11 -5.46
CA GLY A 269 -0.24 6.64 -5.28
C GLY A 269 0.85 5.69 -5.75
N LEU A 270 0.70 4.38 -5.54
CA LEU A 270 1.60 3.35 -6.04
C LEU A 270 1.63 3.35 -7.57
N LEU A 271 0.45 3.26 -8.19
CA LEU A 271 0.33 3.22 -9.64
C LEU A 271 0.89 4.50 -10.29
N LYS A 272 0.60 5.65 -9.70
CA LYS A 272 1.20 6.92 -10.16
C LYS A 272 2.73 6.95 -10.05
N GLY A 273 3.29 6.36 -9.00
CA GLY A 273 4.75 6.20 -8.87
C GLY A 273 5.33 5.30 -9.96
N ILE A 274 4.66 4.19 -10.28
CA ILE A 274 5.01 3.29 -11.39
C ILE A 274 4.92 4.04 -12.73
N ASN A 275 3.85 4.79 -12.97
CA ASN A 275 3.71 5.59 -14.19
C ASN A 275 4.81 6.66 -14.34
N ASN A 276 5.25 7.28 -13.24
CA ASN A 276 6.37 8.25 -13.31
C ASN A 276 7.68 7.59 -13.77
N ILE A 277 7.93 6.34 -13.36
CA ILE A 277 9.09 5.57 -13.82
C ILE A 277 8.92 5.25 -15.31
N GLN A 278 7.75 4.75 -15.70
CA GLN A 278 7.40 4.41 -17.10
C GLN A 278 7.59 5.62 -18.03
N GLN A 279 6.98 6.76 -17.70
CA GLN A 279 7.12 8.00 -18.46
C GLN A 279 8.56 8.51 -18.55
N THR A 280 9.36 8.30 -17.49
CA THR A 280 10.78 8.66 -17.51
C THR A 280 11.53 7.83 -18.55
N ILE A 281 11.31 6.52 -18.57
CA ILE A 281 11.92 5.61 -19.55
C ILE A 281 11.48 5.96 -20.98
N GLU A 282 10.19 6.16 -21.19
CA GLU A 282 9.64 6.58 -22.48
C GLU A 282 10.23 7.91 -22.94
N SER A 283 10.42 8.87 -22.04
CA SER A 283 11.01 10.18 -22.38
C SER A 283 12.48 10.05 -22.84
N ILE A 284 13.24 9.09 -22.32
CA ILE A 284 14.59 8.78 -22.79
C ILE A 284 14.52 8.17 -24.18
N GLN A 285 13.67 7.18 -24.38
CA GLN A 285 13.50 6.47 -25.66
C GLN A 285 13.03 7.40 -26.79
N ASN A 286 12.16 8.36 -26.47
CA ASN A 286 11.61 9.34 -27.40
C ASN A 286 12.49 10.60 -27.56
N GLY A 287 13.63 10.68 -26.87
CA GLY A 287 14.55 11.82 -26.94
C GLY A 287 14.02 13.10 -26.31
N THR A 288 12.98 13.02 -25.43
CA THR A 288 12.37 14.19 -24.78
C THR A 288 12.88 14.43 -23.35
N CYS A 289 13.66 13.51 -22.79
CA CYS A 289 14.24 13.64 -21.45
C CYS A 289 15.38 14.66 -21.43
N LYS A 290 15.11 15.86 -20.94
CA LYS A 290 16.10 16.97 -20.91
C LYS A 290 17.36 16.62 -20.12
N THR A 291 17.21 15.93 -18.97
CA THR A 291 18.36 15.53 -18.14
C THR A 291 19.27 14.60 -18.92
N PHE A 292 18.70 13.57 -19.54
CA PHE A 292 19.41 12.62 -20.39
C PHE A 292 20.12 13.31 -21.58
N ASN A 293 19.42 14.21 -22.28
CA ASN A 293 19.96 14.90 -23.45
C ASN A 293 21.13 15.87 -23.12
N ASN A 294 21.28 16.28 -21.85
CA ASN A 294 22.36 17.15 -21.38
C ASN A 294 23.56 16.36 -20.81
N MET A 295 23.52 15.02 -20.80
CA MET A 295 24.61 14.16 -20.39
C MET A 295 25.67 14.00 -21.48
N THR A 296 26.86 13.54 -21.12
CA THR A 296 27.88 13.17 -22.09
C THR A 296 27.46 11.95 -22.90
N ASP A 297 28.07 11.76 -24.07
CA ASP A 297 27.79 10.60 -24.93
C ASP A 297 28.04 9.27 -24.20
N GLU A 298 29.08 9.23 -23.34
CA GLU A 298 29.41 8.05 -22.53
C GLU A 298 28.30 7.74 -21.49
N GLU A 299 27.82 8.76 -20.77
CA GLU A 299 26.74 8.60 -19.78
C GLU A 299 25.43 8.18 -20.44
N GLN A 300 25.11 8.78 -21.60
CA GLN A 300 23.92 8.39 -22.39
C GLN A 300 24.03 6.92 -22.83
N GLN A 301 25.20 6.51 -23.34
CA GLN A 301 25.42 5.13 -23.79
C GLN A 301 25.31 4.12 -22.64
N GLU A 302 25.77 4.47 -21.44
CA GLU A 302 25.58 3.64 -20.25
C GLU A 302 24.09 3.46 -19.90
N ILE A 303 23.30 4.54 -19.90
CA ILE A 303 21.86 4.47 -19.66
C ILE A 303 21.16 3.62 -20.72
N LEU A 304 21.50 3.80 -22.00
CA LEU A 304 20.93 3.00 -23.10
C LEU A 304 21.29 1.51 -22.97
N ASN A 305 22.48 1.18 -22.46
CA ASN A 305 22.84 -0.21 -22.18
C ASN A 305 22.04 -0.78 -21.00
N ASP A 306 21.85 0.00 -19.93
CA ASP A 306 21.01 -0.40 -18.79
C ASP A 306 19.55 -0.62 -19.23
N LEU A 307 19.01 0.23 -20.08
CA LEU A 307 17.65 0.09 -20.63
C LEU A 307 17.42 -1.25 -21.34
N ARG A 308 18.43 -1.77 -22.04
CA ARG A 308 18.34 -3.07 -22.75
C ARG A 308 18.14 -4.25 -21.82
N THR A 309 18.55 -4.12 -20.57
CA THR A 309 18.50 -5.18 -19.54
C THR A 309 17.46 -4.89 -18.45
N THR A 310 16.80 -3.74 -18.52
CA THR A 310 15.74 -3.36 -17.59
C THR A 310 14.39 -3.85 -18.12
N PRO A 311 13.57 -4.53 -17.31
CA PRO A 311 12.25 -4.97 -17.72
C PRO A 311 11.37 -3.81 -18.22
N THR A 312 10.53 -4.03 -19.23
CA THR A 312 9.47 -3.10 -19.60
C THR A 312 8.36 -3.12 -18.56
N ILE A 313 7.74 -1.96 -18.33
CA ILE A 313 6.60 -1.88 -17.40
C ILE A 313 5.30 -2.05 -18.19
N ARG A 314 4.40 -2.87 -17.66
CA ARG A 314 3.03 -3.03 -18.15
C ARG A 314 2.06 -2.99 -16.97
N THR A 315 1.10 -2.08 -17.06
CA THR A 315 0.09 -1.84 -16.03
C THR A 315 -1.29 -2.27 -16.53
N TYR A 316 -2.04 -2.97 -15.68
CA TYR A 316 -3.32 -3.56 -16.04
C TYR A 316 -4.39 -3.18 -15.02
N ILE A 317 -5.59 -2.87 -15.51
CA ILE A 317 -6.82 -2.90 -14.69
C ILE A 317 -7.63 -4.13 -15.07
N VAL A 318 -8.03 -4.93 -14.07
CA VAL A 318 -8.93 -6.08 -14.23
C VAL A 318 -10.11 -5.86 -13.28
N THR A 319 -11.23 -5.37 -13.82
CA THR A 319 -12.37 -4.92 -13.01
C THR A 319 -13.65 -5.69 -13.32
N ALA A 320 -14.50 -5.84 -12.31
CA ALA A 320 -15.86 -6.37 -12.45
C ALA A 320 -16.83 -5.38 -13.12
N ARG A 321 -16.43 -4.14 -13.38
CA ARG A 321 -17.23 -3.15 -14.11
C ARG A 321 -17.57 -3.63 -15.53
N GLY A 322 -18.70 -3.20 -16.06
CA GLY A 322 -19.10 -3.39 -17.46
C GLY A 322 -18.67 -2.23 -18.35
N THR A 323 -18.70 -2.43 -19.66
CA THR A 323 -18.32 -1.42 -20.67
C THR A 323 -19.19 -0.17 -20.67
N ASP A 324 -20.41 -0.25 -20.15
CA ASP A 324 -21.35 0.85 -19.97
C ASP A 324 -20.92 1.86 -18.90
N THR A 325 -19.97 1.48 -18.03
CA THR A 325 -19.40 2.37 -16.98
C THR A 325 -17.98 2.83 -17.32
N VAL A 326 -17.49 2.58 -18.55
CA VAL A 326 -16.10 2.86 -18.96
C VAL A 326 -15.77 4.34 -18.91
N GLU A 327 -16.70 5.20 -19.25
CA GLU A 327 -16.47 6.65 -19.29
C GLU A 327 -16.09 7.19 -17.91
N ARG A 328 -16.85 6.83 -16.86
CA ARG A 328 -16.52 7.24 -15.50
C ARG A 328 -15.19 6.66 -15.04
N THR A 329 -14.88 5.43 -15.43
CA THR A 329 -13.60 4.78 -15.11
C THR A 329 -12.42 5.57 -15.70
N LEU A 330 -12.48 5.92 -17.00
CA LEU A 330 -11.44 6.69 -17.68
C LEU A 330 -11.33 8.11 -17.11
N ASN A 331 -12.47 8.81 -16.94
CA ASN A 331 -12.48 10.16 -16.35
C ASN A 331 -11.88 10.17 -14.93
N THR A 332 -12.06 9.09 -14.16
CA THR A 332 -11.45 8.94 -12.84
C THR A 332 -9.93 8.78 -12.96
N LEU A 333 -9.43 7.93 -13.85
CA LEU A 333 -8.00 7.74 -14.08
C LEU A 333 -7.35 9.07 -14.53
N ASP A 334 -7.95 9.76 -15.49
CA ASP A 334 -7.47 11.04 -16.01
C ASP A 334 -7.42 12.11 -14.93
N SER A 335 -8.46 12.21 -14.08
CA SER A 335 -8.53 13.17 -12.99
C SER A 335 -7.40 12.99 -11.96
N HIS A 336 -6.93 11.76 -11.78
CA HIS A 336 -5.81 11.43 -10.90
C HIS A 336 -4.44 11.46 -11.61
N GLY A 337 -4.42 11.70 -12.92
CA GLY A 337 -3.20 11.67 -13.75
C GLY A 337 -2.56 10.28 -13.74
N ILE A 338 -3.39 9.24 -13.87
CA ILE A 338 -3.00 7.83 -13.91
C ILE A 338 -3.16 7.31 -15.34
N HIS A 339 -2.13 6.64 -15.83
CA HIS A 339 -2.12 5.93 -17.10
C HIS A 339 -2.18 4.42 -16.89
N ILE A 340 -2.85 3.72 -17.79
CA ILE A 340 -2.98 2.26 -17.82
C ILE A 340 -2.69 1.76 -19.22
N ASP A 341 -1.86 0.71 -19.35
CA ASP A 341 -1.55 0.11 -20.65
C ASP A 341 -2.71 -0.75 -21.16
N GLU A 342 -3.36 -1.53 -20.27
CA GLU A 342 -4.44 -2.43 -20.65
C GLU A 342 -5.55 -2.44 -19.58
N MET A 343 -6.81 -2.56 -20.05
CA MET A 343 -7.97 -2.65 -19.17
C MET A 343 -8.88 -3.80 -19.63
N THR A 344 -9.25 -4.67 -18.70
CA THR A 344 -10.23 -5.74 -18.89
C THR A 344 -11.45 -5.48 -18.02
N MET A 345 -12.60 -5.26 -18.67
CA MET A 345 -13.91 -5.05 -18.03
C MET A 345 -14.75 -6.30 -18.14
N LEU A 346 -15.13 -6.90 -17.01
CA LEU A 346 -15.64 -8.26 -16.94
C LEU A 346 -17.15 -8.35 -16.67
N ALA A 347 -17.83 -7.22 -16.44
CA ALA A 347 -19.28 -7.19 -16.17
C ALA A 347 -19.71 -8.23 -15.10
N GLY A 348 -18.95 -8.33 -14.01
CA GLY A 348 -19.22 -9.26 -12.91
C GLY A 348 -18.69 -10.69 -13.09
N MET A 349 -18.04 -11.02 -14.22
CA MET A 349 -17.41 -12.33 -14.41
C MET A 349 -16.17 -12.50 -13.52
N ASP A 350 -15.78 -13.77 -13.34
CA ASP A 350 -14.55 -14.14 -12.62
C ASP A 350 -13.30 -13.54 -13.28
N LYS A 351 -12.43 -12.94 -12.48
CA LYS A 351 -11.17 -12.32 -12.92
C LYS A 351 -10.10 -13.36 -13.26
N THR A 352 -10.18 -14.56 -12.70
CA THR A 352 -9.13 -15.60 -12.81
C THR A 352 -8.71 -15.88 -14.25
N PRO A 353 -9.62 -16.09 -15.23
CA PRO A 353 -9.21 -16.36 -16.60
C PRO A 353 -8.40 -15.23 -17.25
N ALA A 354 -8.76 -13.97 -16.98
CA ALA A 354 -8.01 -12.81 -17.48
C ALA A 354 -6.64 -12.72 -16.82
N LEU A 355 -6.56 -12.92 -15.52
CA LEU A 355 -5.31 -12.89 -14.75
C LEU A 355 -4.35 -14.01 -15.18
N GLU A 356 -4.85 -15.21 -15.51
CA GLU A 356 -4.01 -16.32 -16.01
C GLU A 356 -3.46 -16.04 -17.42
N VAL A 357 -4.10 -15.18 -18.22
CA VAL A 357 -3.54 -14.69 -19.50
C VAL A 357 -2.48 -13.63 -19.24
N ILE A 358 -2.75 -12.66 -18.37
CA ILE A 358 -1.84 -11.56 -18.04
C ILE A 358 -0.60 -12.10 -17.32
N LYS A 359 -0.76 -13.01 -16.36
CA LYS A 359 0.27 -13.53 -15.45
C LYS A 359 1.08 -12.40 -14.82
N PRO A 360 0.44 -11.49 -14.07
CA PRO A 360 1.15 -10.37 -13.46
C PRO A 360 2.15 -10.84 -12.39
N ASP A 361 3.20 -10.06 -12.17
CA ASP A 361 4.11 -10.24 -11.04
C ASP A 361 3.40 -9.99 -9.71
N MET A 362 2.35 -9.15 -9.74
CA MET A 362 1.51 -8.87 -8.58
C MET A 362 0.13 -8.37 -9.03
N PHE A 363 -0.92 -8.95 -8.46
CA PHE A 363 -2.31 -8.50 -8.60
C PHE A 363 -2.84 -7.99 -7.27
N PHE A 364 -3.47 -6.82 -7.26
CA PHE A 364 -4.01 -6.16 -6.07
C PHE A 364 -5.54 -6.08 -6.16
N ASP A 365 -6.23 -6.58 -5.12
CA ASP A 365 -7.70 -6.56 -5.05
C ASP A 365 -8.15 -6.40 -3.58
N ASP A 366 -9.24 -5.68 -3.33
CA ASP A 366 -9.81 -5.50 -2.00
C ASP A 366 -10.75 -6.63 -1.59
N GLN A 367 -11.22 -7.44 -2.55
CA GLN A 367 -12.17 -8.51 -2.32
C GLN A 367 -11.49 -9.87 -2.27
N ALA A 368 -11.48 -10.51 -1.11
CA ALA A 368 -10.85 -11.82 -0.90
C ALA A 368 -11.37 -12.92 -1.85
N LYS A 369 -12.62 -12.82 -2.34
CA LYS A 369 -13.19 -13.77 -3.31
C LYS A 369 -12.47 -13.79 -4.66
N ASN A 370 -11.85 -12.66 -5.05
CA ASN A 370 -11.12 -12.53 -6.31
C ASN A 370 -9.66 -13.05 -6.22
N LEU A 371 -9.20 -13.36 -4.99
CA LEU A 371 -7.86 -13.82 -4.69
C LEU A 371 -7.84 -15.34 -4.47
N THR A 372 -8.39 -16.07 -5.40
CA THR A 372 -8.69 -17.50 -5.23
C THR A 372 -7.45 -18.35 -4.97
N PRO A 373 -7.54 -19.37 -4.07
CA PRO A 373 -6.44 -20.29 -3.77
C PRO A 373 -6.03 -21.19 -4.94
N TYR A 374 -6.76 -21.13 -6.06
CA TYR A 374 -6.52 -21.95 -7.25
C TYR A 374 -5.76 -21.21 -8.36
N SER A 375 -5.45 -19.93 -8.15
CA SER A 375 -4.72 -19.12 -9.13
C SER A 375 -3.21 -19.28 -8.95
N SER A 376 -2.48 -19.35 -10.07
CA SER A 376 -1.02 -19.27 -10.09
C SER A 376 -0.49 -17.83 -10.02
N VAL A 377 -1.39 -16.86 -9.91
CA VAL A 377 -1.07 -15.42 -9.92
C VAL A 377 -0.70 -14.92 -8.53
N PRO A 378 0.47 -14.29 -8.35
CA PRO A 378 0.83 -13.61 -7.11
C PRO A 378 -0.19 -12.53 -6.76
N SER A 379 -0.96 -12.74 -5.68
CA SER A 379 -2.10 -11.90 -5.34
C SER A 379 -1.95 -11.25 -3.98
N VAL A 380 -2.44 -10.02 -3.86
CA VAL A 380 -2.39 -9.18 -2.66
C VAL A 380 -3.79 -8.75 -2.29
N HIS A 381 -4.22 -9.13 -1.09
CA HIS A 381 -5.44 -8.62 -0.49
C HIS A 381 -5.17 -7.26 0.16
N VAL A 382 -5.82 -6.22 -0.34
CA VAL A 382 -5.78 -4.86 0.21
C VAL A 382 -7.04 -4.65 1.05
N PRO A 383 -7.01 -4.84 2.38
CA PRO A 383 -8.21 -4.87 3.21
C PRO A 383 -8.74 -3.47 3.52
N LEU A 384 -8.96 -2.67 2.50
CA LEU A 384 -9.49 -1.31 2.59
C LEU A 384 -10.87 -1.27 1.91
N GLY A 385 -11.79 -0.45 2.46
CA GLY A 385 -13.12 -0.27 1.89
C GLY A 385 -14.24 -1.11 2.54
N VAL A 386 -15.48 -0.88 2.07
CA VAL A 386 -16.72 -1.41 2.68
C VAL A 386 -16.89 -2.91 2.56
N CYS A 387 -16.23 -3.54 1.60
CA CYS A 387 -16.28 -4.99 1.38
C CYS A 387 -15.43 -5.79 2.37
N ASN A 388 -14.62 -5.12 3.19
CA ASN A 388 -13.72 -5.77 4.14
C ASN A 388 -14.28 -5.78 5.56
N PRO A 389 -14.82 -6.92 6.06
CA PRO A 389 -15.42 -7.02 7.39
C PRO A 389 -14.42 -6.75 8.53
N CYS A 390 -13.12 -6.83 8.24
CA CYS A 390 -12.06 -6.53 9.22
C CYS A 390 -11.89 -5.04 9.50
N ILE A 391 -12.32 -4.18 8.58
CA ILE A 391 -12.27 -2.72 8.67
C ILE A 391 -13.65 -2.18 9.07
N ASN A 392 -14.69 -3.00 9.01
CA ASN A 392 -16.04 -2.67 9.48
C ASN A 392 -16.16 -2.59 11.01
N ASN A 393 -15.05 -2.53 11.74
CA ASN A 393 -15.04 -2.10 13.13
C ASN A 393 -15.40 -0.60 13.18
N ASP A 394 -16.37 -0.22 13.99
CA ASP A 394 -16.92 1.14 14.08
C ASP A 394 -15.84 2.25 14.23
N GLN A 395 -14.68 1.91 14.82
CA GLN A 395 -13.54 2.82 14.93
C GLN A 395 -12.88 3.19 13.60
N VAL A 396 -12.85 2.28 12.62
CA VAL A 396 -12.28 2.58 11.29
C VAL A 396 -13.30 3.30 10.42
N ARG A 397 -14.60 3.03 10.60
CA ARG A 397 -15.66 3.84 10.00
C ARG A 397 -15.61 5.31 10.45
N GLU A 398 -15.27 5.56 11.71
CA GLU A 398 -15.12 6.93 12.23
C GLU A 398 -13.94 7.66 11.59
N VAL A 399 -12.78 7.03 11.42
CA VAL A 399 -11.60 7.63 10.77
C VAL A 399 -11.90 7.97 9.31
N PHE A 400 -12.49 7.06 8.53
CA PHE A 400 -12.92 7.34 7.15
C PHE A 400 -14.01 8.40 7.05
N ASN A 401 -14.94 8.46 8.02
CA ASN A 401 -16.01 9.45 8.04
C ASN A 401 -15.52 10.83 8.52
N GLN A 402 -14.55 10.91 9.42
CA GLN A 402 -13.94 12.19 9.86
C GLN A 402 -13.20 12.87 8.71
N HIS A 403 -12.52 12.12 7.84
CA HIS A 403 -11.89 12.68 6.64
C HIS A 403 -12.90 13.13 5.56
N LYS A 404 -14.15 12.62 5.58
CA LYS A 404 -15.23 13.09 4.68
C LYS A 404 -15.90 14.38 5.17
N THR A 405 -16.12 14.53 6.47
CA THR A 405 -16.79 15.72 7.04
C THR A 405 -15.94 16.99 6.94
N THR A 406 -14.64 16.88 6.82
CA THR A 406 -13.74 18.01 6.54
C THR A 406 -13.75 18.44 5.07
N ARG A 407 -14.30 17.62 4.15
CA ARG A 407 -14.35 17.93 2.70
C ARG A 407 -15.70 18.48 2.21
N THR A 408 -16.75 18.43 3.01
CA THR A 408 -18.10 18.90 2.62
C THR A 408 -18.48 20.24 3.24
N ASN A 409 -17.59 20.92 3.94
CA ASN A 409 -17.83 22.24 4.56
C ASN A 409 -16.92 23.34 4.00
N ASP A 410 -16.41 23.17 2.76
CA ASP A 410 -15.73 24.24 2.01
C ASP A 410 -16.41 24.42 0.63
#